data_35a113d7d12aa0a3867c3f094c59306c
#
_entry.id   35a113d7d12aa0a3867c3f094c59306c
#
_cell.length_a   1.000
_cell.length_b   1.000
_cell.length_c   1.000
_cell.angle_alpha   90.00
_cell.angle_beta   90.00
_cell.angle_gamma   90.00
#
_symmetry.space_group_name_H-M   'P 1'
#
loop_
_entity.id
_entity.type
_entity.pdbx_description
1 polymer ?
#
loop_
_entity_poly.entity_id
_entity_poly.type
_entity_poly.pdbx_seq_one_letter_code
_entity_poly.pdbx_strand_id
1 'polypeptide(L)'
;KAGAEAANYPFCTIEPNVGVVTVPDKRLEVLTDIYKAKKTIYTTIEFCDIAGLVKGASKGEGLGNKFLGHIREVSAIVHVVRCFENDNIVHVNGHIDPLDDIDTINTELIFADLEVLERAIVKLNKNMKADKTLGKQVALLERVKAWLETGKCARAMELEGEEKEIISSMDLLTYKPVIYVANVSED
;
A
#
# COMPACT_ATOMS: atom_id res chain seq x y z
N LYS A 1 5.09 9.36 -22.99
CA LYS A 1 3.68 8.92 -23.02
C LYS A 1 3.72 7.39 -23.13
N ALA A 2 3.60 6.68 -22.02
CA ALA A 2 3.31 5.26 -22.03
C ALA A 2 1.81 5.14 -22.26
N GLY A 3 1.40 4.63 -23.44
CA GLY A 3 0.01 4.33 -23.74
C GLY A 3 -0.34 2.97 -23.12
N ALA A 4 -0.93 2.97 -21.94
CA ALA A 4 -1.63 1.80 -21.44
C ALA A 4 -3.07 1.84 -21.95
N GLU A 5 -3.62 0.70 -22.39
CA GLU A 5 -5.04 0.61 -22.74
C GLU A 5 -5.90 0.87 -21.51
N ALA A 6 -6.63 1.99 -21.53
CA ALA A 6 -7.61 2.29 -20.49
C ALA A 6 -8.94 1.62 -20.86
N ALA A 7 -9.38 0.66 -20.08
CA ALA A 7 -10.67 0.03 -20.27
C ALA A 7 -11.58 0.29 -19.05
N ASN A 8 -12.89 0.52 -19.33
CA ASN A 8 -13.89 0.91 -18.32
C ASN A 8 -14.40 -0.24 -17.44
N TYR A 9 -13.63 -1.31 -17.25
CA TYR A 9 -14.05 -2.46 -16.46
C TYR A 9 -13.17 -2.68 -15.23
N PRO A 10 -13.77 -3.06 -14.08
CA PRO A 10 -12.98 -3.48 -12.93
C PRO A 10 -12.09 -4.68 -13.31
N PHE A 11 -10.83 -4.68 -12.86
CA PHE A 11 -9.83 -5.73 -13.13
C PHE A 11 -9.33 -5.86 -14.58
N CYS A 12 -9.23 -4.76 -15.33
CA CYS A 12 -8.71 -4.77 -16.71
C CYS A 12 -7.26 -5.25 -16.85
N THR A 13 -6.47 -5.18 -15.81
CA THR A 13 -5.04 -5.55 -15.83
C THR A 13 -4.80 -6.72 -14.88
N ILE A 14 -4.49 -7.89 -15.41
CA ILE A 14 -4.15 -9.10 -14.62
C ILE A 14 -2.65 -9.08 -14.24
N GLU A 15 -1.82 -8.44 -15.06
CA GLU A 15 -0.39 -8.27 -14.85
C GLU A 15 -0.07 -6.78 -14.64
N PRO A 16 0.73 -6.44 -13.59
CA PRO A 16 1.06 -5.05 -13.33
C PRO A 16 1.95 -4.48 -14.44
N ASN A 17 1.60 -3.29 -14.95
CA ASN A 17 2.47 -2.50 -15.80
C ASN A 17 3.50 -1.77 -14.94
N VAL A 18 4.79 -1.92 -15.27
CA VAL A 18 5.86 -1.24 -14.54
C VAL A 18 6.41 -0.10 -15.36
N GLY A 19 6.32 1.11 -14.84
CA GLY A 19 6.93 2.31 -15.38
C GLY A 19 8.13 2.74 -14.54
N VAL A 20 9.28 3.00 -15.18
CA VAL A 20 10.50 3.46 -14.50
C VAL A 20 10.70 4.93 -14.76
N VAL A 21 10.83 5.74 -13.71
CA VAL A 21 11.06 7.18 -13.77
C VAL A 21 12.38 7.53 -13.09
N THR A 22 13.22 8.29 -13.80
CA THR A 22 14.47 8.81 -13.24
C THR A 22 14.17 9.99 -12.33
N VAL A 23 14.78 10.02 -11.15
CA VAL A 23 14.66 11.12 -10.18
C VAL A 23 15.79 12.12 -10.40
N PRO A 24 15.50 13.33 -10.89
CA PRO A 24 16.53 14.36 -11.04
C PRO A 24 17.05 14.80 -9.67
N ASP A 25 18.37 14.93 -9.54
CA ASP A 25 19.01 15.41 -8.31
C ASP A 25 20.13 16.41 -8.64
N LYS A 26 19.89 17.69 -8.36
CA LYS A 26 20.86 18.77 -8.58
C LYS A 26 22.18 18.58 -7.84
N ARG A 27 22.18 17.85 -6.72
CA ARG A 27 23.41 17.56 -5.96
C ARG A 27 24.32 16.64 -6.77
N LEU A 28 23.76 15.69 -7.50
CA LEU A 28 24.52 14.82 -8.40
C LEU A 28 25.13 15.60 -9.56
N GLU A 29 24.45 16.59 -10.10
CA GLU A 29 24.99 17.45 -11.16
C GLU A 29 26.22 18.21 -10.67
N VAL A 30 26.13 18.83 -9.49
CA VAL A 30 27.26 19.52 -8.86
C VAL A 30 28.43 18.58 -8.59
N LEU A 31 28.19 17.38 -8.06
CA LEU A 31 29.23 16.39 -7.82
C LEU A 31 29.86 15.91 -9.14
N THR A 32 29.06 15.72 -10.18
CA THR A 32 29.54 15.36 -11.52
C THR A 32 30.53 16.40 -12.04
N ASP A 33 30.22 17.68 -11.86
CA ASP A 33 31.09 18.77 -12.30
C ASP A 33 32.38 18.87 -11.48
N ILE A 34 32.31 18.71 -10.17
CA ILE A 34 33.48 18.73 -9.27
C ILE A 34 34.45 17.60 -9.63
N TYR A 35 33.95 16.37 -9.77
CA TYR A 35 34.75 15.18 -10.00
C TYR A 35 35.03 14.89 -11.47
N LYS A 36 34.48 15.72 -12.40
CA LYS A 36 34.58 15.50 -13.86
C LYS A 36 34.21 14.06 -14.24
N ALA A 37 33.11 13.58 -13.64
CA ALA A 37 32.67 12.21 -13.84
C ALA A 37 32.26 11.95 -15.30
N LYS A 38 32.68 10.81 -15.85
CA LYS A 38 32.35 10.42 -17.23
C LYS A 38 30.86 10.07 -17.41
N LYS A 39 30.17 9.71 -16.33
CA LYS A 39 28.76 9.31 -16.35
C LYS A 39 28.12 9.60 -15.00
N THR A 40 26.92 10.18 -15.03
CA THR A 40 26.06 10.37 -13.86
C THR A 40 24.92 9.37 -13.93
N ILE A 41 24.70 8.63 -12.85
CA ILE A 41 23.58 7.67 -12.73
C ILE A 41 22.66 8.19 -11.66
N TYR A 42 21.45 8.58 -12.08
CA TYR A 42 20.38 9.00 -11.17
C TYR A 42 19.67 7.78 -10.58
N THR A 43 19.10 7.95 -9.40
CA THR A 43 18.17 6.94 -8.86
C THR A 43 16.90 6.88 -9.70
N THR A 44 16.23 5.75 -9.64
CA THR A 44 14.95 5.55 -10.34
C THR A 44 13.87 5.15 -9.35
N ILE A 45 12.62 5.50 -9.66
CA ILE A 45 11.43 5.00 -8.99
C ILE A 45 10.68 4.14 -9.99
N GLU A 46 10.30 2.95 -9.56
CA GLU A 46 9.43 2.06 -10.32
C GLU A 46 7.98 2.27 -9.87
N PHE A 47 7.12 2.64 -10.81
CA PHE A 47 5.68 2.72 -10.61
C PHE A 47 5.05 1.44 -11.14
N CYS A 48 4.40 0.71 -10.27
CA CYS A 48 3.67 -0.49 -10.60
C CYS A 48 2.18 -0.16 -10.67
N ASP A 49 1.58 -0.22 -11.87
CA ASP A 49 0.15 0.00 -12.05
C ASP A 49 -0.59 -1.26 -11.61
N ILE A 50 -1.31 -1.15 -10.51
CA ILE A 50 -2.07 -2.25 -9.91
C ILE A 50 -3.55 -2.00 -10.21
N ALA A 51 -4.23 -3.01 -10.78
CA ALA A 51 -5.66 -2.93 -11.06
C ALA A 51 -6.47 -2.51 -9.82
N GLY A 52 -7.52 -1.69 -10.02
CA GLY A 52 -8.28 -1.12 -8.92
C GLY A 52 -8.87 -2.15 -7.96
N LEU A 53 -8.77 -1.89 -6.67
CA LEU A 53 -9.36 -2.71 -5.62
C LEU A 53 -10.88 -2.48 -5.57
N VAL A 54 -11.64 -3.55 -5.47
CA VAL A 54 -13.08 -3.50 -5.24
C VAL A 54 -13.41 -4.03 -3.86
N LYS A 55 -14.54 -3.59 -3.32
CA LYS A 55 -15.08 -4.05 -2.03
C LYS A 55 -15.20 -5.58 -2.02
N GLY A 56 -14.72 -6.21 -0.93
CA GLY A 56 -14.74 -7.67 -0.77
C GLY A 56 -13.48 -8.38 -1.32
N ALA A 57 -12.48 -7.66 -1.77
CA ALA A 57 -11.24 -8.25 -2.31
C ALA A 57 -10.46 -9.05 -1.26
N SER A 58 -10.51 -8.65 0.01
CA SER A 58 -9.87 -9.38 1.12
C SER A 58 -10.53 -10.73 1.41
N LYS A 59 -11.81 -10.90 1.08
CA LYS A 59 -12.58 -12.13 1.28
C LYS A 59 -12.70 -12.98 0.01
N GLY A 60 -12.22 -12.48 -1.14
CA GLY A 60 -12.37 -13.11 -2.45
C GLY A 60 -11.28 -14.14 -2.73
N GLU A 61 -11.70 -15.31 -3.25
CA GLU A 61 -10.77 -16.25 -3.88
C GLU A 61 -10.31 -15.68 -5.23
N GLY A 62 -9.00 -15.67 -5.48
CA GLY A 62 -8.44 -15.39 -6.80
C GLY A 62 -7.89 -13.96 -6.98
N LEU A 63 -8.61 -13.05 -7.67
CA LEU A 63 -8.09 -11.75 -8.10
C LEU A 63 -7.78 -10.79 -6.94
N GLY A 64 -8.59 -10.79 -5.87
CA GLY A 64 -8.36 -9.96 -4.69
C GLY A 64 -7.04 -10.30 -3.97
N ASN A 65 -6.74 -11.58 -3.82
CA ASN A 65 -5.49 -12.03 -3.19
C ASN A 65 -4.27 -11.69 -4.04
N LYS A 66 -4.36 -11.75 -5.38
CA LYS A 66 -3.28 -11.31 -6.28
C LYS A 66 -3.02 -9.82 -6.15
N PHE A 67 -4.09 -9.02 -6.10
CA PHE A 67 -4.01 -7.59 -5.91
C PHE A 67 -3.30 -7.23 -4.59
N LEU A 68 -3.74 -7.81 -3.47
CA LEU A 68 -3.09 -7.61 -2.17
C LEU A 68 -1.63 -8.09 -2.17
N GLY A 69 -1.31 -9.12 -2.95
CA GLY A 69 0.06 -9.58 -3.19
C GLY A 69 0.93 -8.50 -3.81
N HIS A 70 0.47 -7.86 -4.90
CA HIS A 70 1.20 -6.78 -5.56
C HIS A 70 1.42 -5.57 -4.63
N ILE A 71 0.43 -5.22 -3.79
CA ILE A 71 0.62 -4.16 -2.78
C ILE A 71 1.68 -4.56 -1.74
N ARG A 72 1.84 -5.84 -1.40
CA ARG A 72 2.90 -6.28 -0.48
C ARG A 72 4.30 -6.04 -1.05
N GLU A 73 4.48 -6.17 -2.35
CA GLU A 73 5.77 -6.06 -3.03
C GLU A 73 6.29 -4.62 -3.16
N VAL A 74 5.43 -3.61 -3.04
CA VAL A 74 5.82 -2.20 -3.19
C VAL A 74 6.17 -1.55 -1.86
N SER A 75 7.06 -0.55 -1.88
CA SER A 75 7.51 0.17 -0.68
C SER A 75 6.56 1.27 -0.23
N ALA A 76 5.76 1.82 -1.13
CA ALA A 76 4.78 2.88 -0.87
C ALA A 76 3.60 2.75 -1.83
N ILE A 77 2.48 3.35 -1.48
CA ILE A 77 1.24 3.31 -2.26
C ILE A 77 0.93 4.72 -2.78
N VAL A 78 0.64 4.84 -4.07
CA VAL A 78 0.02 6.03 -4.65
C VAL A 78 -1.45 5.70 -4.89
N HIS A 79 -2.33 6.25 -4.05
CA HIS A 79 -3.77 6.03 -4.15
C HIS A 79 -4.40 7.14 -4.99
N VAL A 80 -4.73 6.81 -6.23
CA VAL A 80 -5.42 7.72 -7.15
C VAL A 80 -6.92 7.66 -6.89
N VAL A 81 -7.49 8.80 -6.50
CA VAL A 81 -8.90 8.91 -6.10
C VAL A 81 -9.65 9.76 -7.13
N ARG A 82 -10.77 9.26 -7.62
CA ARG A 82 -11.62 9.99 -8.55
C ARG A 82 -12.36 11.12 -7.85
N CYS A 83 -12.09 12.36 -8.29
CA CYS A 83 -12.71 13.57 -7.77
C CYS A 83 -13.42 14.39 -8.88
N PHE A 84 -13.91 13.72 -9.93
CA PHE A 84 -14.61 14.35 -11.03
C PHE A 84 -15.88 13.56 -11.43
N GLU A 85 -16.90 14.26 -11.86
CA GLU A 85 -18.14 13.67 -12.40
C GLU A 85 -18.01 13.43 -13.89
N ASN A 86 -18.47 12.27 -14.37
CA ASN A 86 -18.58 11.96 -15.78
C ASN A 86 -19.54 10.79 -15.97
N ASP A 87 -20.68 11.06 -16.61
CA ASP A 87 -21.77 10.10 -16.83
C ASP A 87 -21.37 8.92 -17.73
N ASN A 88 -20.33 9.08 -18.56
CA ASN A 88 -19.83 8.04 -19.44
C ASN A 88 -18.87 7.05 -18.75
N ILE A 89 -18.47 7.31 -17.50
CA ILE A 89 -17.56 6.48 -16.73
C ILE A 89 -18.32 5.90 -15.53
N VAL A 90 -18.59 4.60 -15.57
CA VAL A 90 -19.30 3.91 -14.48
C VAL A 90 -18.44 3.94 -13.21
N HIS A 91 -19.06 4.29 -12.07
CA HIS A 91 -18.46 4.15 -10.75
C HIS A 91 -18.90 2.83 -10.11
N VAL A 92 -17.96 2.13 -9.45
CA VAL A 92 -18.24 0.81 -8.84
C VAL A 92 -19.35 0.88 -7.78
N ASN A 93 -19.40 1.97 -7.02
CA ASN A 93 -20.41 2.19 -5.97
C ASN A 93 -21.66 2.94 -6.47
N GLY A 94 -21.75 3.28 -7.77
CA GLY A 94 -22.88 3.99 -8.37
C GLY A 94 -22.96 5.48 -8.06
N HIS A 95 -22.10 6.01 -7.21
CA HIS A 95 -21.95 7.43 -6.88
C HIS A 95 -20.47 7.75 -6.63
N ILE A 96 -20.10 9.01 -6.79
CA ILE A 96 -18.73 9.48 -6.55
C ILE A 96 -18.67 10.06 -5.15
N ASP A 97 -17.94 9.40 -4.26
CA ASP A 97 -17.57 9.89 -2.95
C ASP A 97 -16.09 9.55 -2.69
N PRO A 98 -15.19 10.53 -2.87
CA PRO A 98 -13.77 10.30 -2.73
C PRO A 98 -13.35 9.80 -1.34
N LEU A 99 -14.06 10.20 -0.29
CA LEU A 99 -13.77 9.78 1.08
C LEU A 99 -14.22 8.35 1.32
N ASP A 100 -15.42 7.97 0.86
CA ASP A 100 -15.93 6.60 0.93
C ASP A 100 -15.04 5.63 0.13
N ASP A 101 -14.55 6.06 -1.04
CA ASP A 101 -13.60 5.28 -1.84
C ASP A 101 -12.29 5.04 -1.08
N ILE A 102 -11.74 6.06 -0.42
CA ILE A 102 -10.54 5.92 0.42
C ILE A 102 -10.78 4.96 1.58
N ASP A 103 -11.91 5.12 2.28
CA ASP A 103 -12.26 4.29 3.44
C ASP A 103 -12.52 2.84 3.03
N THR A 104 -13.14 2.62 1.87
CA THR A 104 -13.33 1.28 1.30
C THR A 104 -12.00 0.58 1.09
N ILE A 105 -11.02 1.23 0.45
CA ILE A 105 -9.69 0.66 0.21
C ILE A 105 -8.96 0.41 1.54
N ASN A 106 -8.94 1.40 2.45
CA ASN A 106 -8.30 1.23 3.75
C ASN A 106 -8.90 0.05 4.52
N THR A 107 -10.21 -0.14 4.46
CA THR A 107 -10.92 -1.25 5.12
C THR A 107 -10.48 -2.61 4.57
N GLU A 108 -10.34 -2.75 3.25
CA GLU A 108 -9.85 -3.99 2.63
C GLU A 108 -8.40 -4.30 3.03
N LEU A 109 -7.53 -3.27 3.10
CA LEU A 109 -6.15 -3.43 3.57
C LEU A 109 -6.11 -3.82 5.06
N ILE A 110 -6.99 -3.24 5.89
CA ILE A 110 -7.11 -3.57 7.31
C ILE A 110 -7.52 -5.05 7.48
N PHE A 111 -8.51 -5.53 6.75
CA PHE A 111 -8.92 -6.94 6.83
C PHE A 111 -7.77 -7.90 6.49
N ALA A 112 -7.01 -7.58 5.43
CA ALA A 112 -5.85 -8.38 5.06
C ALA A 112 -4.76 -8.40 6.15
N ASP A 113 -4.54 -7.27 6.83
CA ASP A 113 -3.56 -7.16 7.90
C ASP A 113 -4.02 -7.85 9.18
N LEU A 114 -5.32 -7.79 9.51
CA LEU A 114 -5.89 -8.52 10.65
C LEU A 114 -5.65 -10.02 10.52
N GLU A 115 -5.81 -10.61 9.33
CA GLU A 115 -5.50 -12.02 9.09
C GLU A 115 -4.01 -12.35 9.33
N VAL A 116 -3.10 -11.45 8.92
CA VAL A 116 -1.66 -11.63 9.14
C VAL A 116 -1.35 -11.60 10.62
N LEU A 117 -1.89 -10.60 11.34
CA LEU A 117 -1.69 -10.46 12.80
C LEU A 117 -2.23 -11.65 13.57
N GLU A 118 -3.44 -12.12 13.26
CA GLU A 118 -4.04 -13.28 13.94
C GLU A 118 -3.19 -14.53 13.79
N ARG A 119 -2.71 -14.82 12.57
CA ARG A 119 -1.82 -15.96 12.34
C ARG A 119 -0.50 -15.82 13.09
N ALA A 120 0.08 -14.61 13.12
CA ALA A 120 1.31 -14.34 13.84
C ALA A 120 1.15 -14.49 15.36
N ILE A 121 0.08 -13.93 15.94
CA ILE A 121 -0.24 -14.03 17.36
C ILE A 121 -0.41 -15.50 17.78
N VAL A 122 -1.18 -16.29 17.00
CA VAL A 122 -1.35 -17.72 17.30
C VAL A 122 -0.03 -18.48 17.28
N LYS A 123 0.85 -18.18 16.31
CA LYS A 123 2.19 -18.79 16.21
C LYS A 123 3.08 -18.41 17.40
N LEU A 124 3.12 -17.12 17.76
CA LEU A 124 3.92 -16.63 18.87
C LEU A 124 3.43 -17.19 20.21
N ASN A 125 2.13 -17.26 20.45
CA ASN A 125 1.54 -17.83 21.66
C ASN A 125 1.91 -19.31 21.85
N LYS A 126 2.01 -20.09 20.77
CA LYS A 126 2.51 -21.47 20.84
C LYS A 126 3.98 -21.52 21.25
N ASN A 127 4.80 -20.62 20.72
CA ASN A 127 6.23 -20.57 21.00
C ASN A 127 6.53 -19.96 22.37
N MET A 128 5.69 -19.09 22.92
CA MET A 128 5.82 -18.45 24.22
C MET A 128 5.88 -19.47 25.38
N LYS A 129 5.37 -20.70 25.17
CA LYS A 129 5.51 -21.80 26.15
C LYS A 129 6.97 -22.19 26.36
N ALA A 130 7.81 -22.07 25.33
CA ALA A 130 9.24 -22.35 25.36
C ALA A 130 10.09 -21.10 25.63
N ASP A 131 9.63 -19.93 25.17
CA ASP A 131 10.34 -18.66 25.30
C ASP A 131 9.41 -17.53 25.76
N LYS A 132 9.52 -17.20 27.04
CA LYS A 132 8.70 -16.16 27.69
C LYS A 132 9.04 -14.73 27.21
N THR A 133 10.20 -14.52 26.56
CA THR A 133 10.58 -13.20 26.04
C THR A 133 9.67 -12.71 24.93
N LEU A 134 9.00 -13.63 24.22
CA LEU A 134 8.02 -13.35 23.17
C LEU A 134 6.75 -12.65 23.66
N GLY A 135 6.51 -12.60 24.99
CA GLY A 135 5.31 -11.99 25.56
C GLY A 135 5.15 -10.50 25.20
N LYS A 136 6.26 -9.75 25.13
CA LYS A 136 6.22 -8.33 24.69
C LYS A 136 5.79 -8.18 23.23
N GLN A 137 6.29 -9.07 22.38
CA GLN A 137 5.93 -9.07 20.97
C GLN A 137 4.45 -9.43 20.78
N VAL A 138 3.94 -10.43 21.49
CA VAL A 138 2.52 -10.78 21.46
C VAL A 138 1.66 -9.59 21.89
N ALA A 139 2.00 -8.93 23.02
CA ALA A 139 1.26 -7.76 23.49
C ALA A 139 1.26 -6.60 22.47
N LEU A 140 2.38 -6.38 21.79
CA LEU A 140 2.45 -5.39 20.70
C LEU A 140 1.50 -5.75 19.56
N LEU A 141 1.53 -7.00 19.09
CA LEU A 141 0.67 -7.43 17.97
C LEU A 141 -0.82 -7.35 18.32
N GLU A 142 -1.19 -7.73 19.55
CA GLU A 142 -2.56 -7.59 20.06
C GLU A 142 -2.99 -6.11 20.11
N ARG A 143 -2.10 -5.20 20.51
CA ARG A 143 -2.37 -3.76 20.53
C ARG A 143 -2.56 -3.21 19.11
N VAL A 144 -1.73 -3.63 18.14
CA VAL A 144 -1.88 -3.24 16.73
C VAL A 144 -3.17 -3.81 16.15
N LYS A 145 -3.51 -5.08 16.46
CA LYS A 145 -4.78 -5.69 16.06
C LYS A 145 -5.97 -4.87 16.56
N ALA A 146 -6.01 -4.57 17.85
CA ALA A 146 -7.08 -3.76 18.45
C ALA A 146 -7.18 -2.36 17.82
N TRP A 147 -6.04 -1.75 17.43
CA TRP A 147 -6.03 -0.48 16.71
C TRP A 147 -6.68 -0.60 15.32
N LEU A 148 -6.32 -1.62 14.55
CA LEU A 148 -6.92 -1.88 13.23
C LEU A 148 -8.43 -2.16 13.32
N GLU A 149 -8.89 -2.87 14.34
CA GLU A 149 -10.31 -3.13 14.61
C GLU A 149 -11.13 -1.84 14.84
N THR A 150 -10.48 -0.73 15.19
CA THR A 150 -11.15 0.60 15.23
C THR A 150 -11.35 1.24 13.85
N GLY A 151 -10.92 0.59 12.77
CA GLY A 151 -10.97 1.13 11.40
C GLY A 151 -9.81 2.06 11.05
N LYS A 152 -8.77 2.15 11.88
CA LYS A 152 -7.60 3.02 11.64
C LYS A 152 -6.43 2.22 11.11
N CYS A 153 -5.76 2.74 10.07
CA CYS A 153 -4.57 2.12 9.50
C CYS A 153 -3.39 2.14 10.47
N ALA A 154 -2.52 1.12 10.40
CA ALA A 154 -1.34 1.00 11.27
C ALA A 154 -0.35 2.17 11.14
N ARG A 155 -0.27 2.82 9.98
CA ARG A 155 0.56 4.02 9.75
C ARG A 155 0.18 5.24 10.61
N ALA A 156 -1.04 5.27 11.14
CA ALA A 156 -1.52 6.33 12.03
C ALA A 156 -1.28 6.02 13.52
N MET A 157 -0.72 4.84 13.83
CA MET A 157 -0.41 4.44 15.20
C MET A 157 0.96 4.97 15.60
N GLU A 158 1.06 5.56 16.78
CA GLU A 158 2.34 5.93 17.37
C GLU A 158 3.06 4.68 17.88
N LEU A 159 4.21 4.41 17.28
CA LEU A 159 5.12 3.32 17.65
C LEU A 159 6.49 3.90 17.92
N GLU A 160 7.25 3.31 18.84
CA GLU A 160 8.57 3.80 19.21
C GLU A 160 9.62 2.68 19.20
N GLY A 161 10.88 3.06 18.91
CA GLY A 161 12.03 2.19 19.03
C GLY A 161 11.84 0.81 18.38
N GLU A 162 12.02 -0.24 19.18
CA GLU A 162 11.93 -1.64 18.77
C GLU A 162 10.54 -2.03 18.19
N GLU A 163 9.47 -1.36 18.63
CA GLU A 163 8.11 -1.61 18.11
C GLU A 163 8.02 -1.31 16.62
N LYS A 164 8.65 -0.22 16.16
CA LYS A 164 8.70 0.13 14.73
C LYS A 164 9.41 -0.94 13.91
N GLU A 165 10.51 -1.47 14.43
CA GLU A 165 11.28 -2.51 13.74
C GLU A 165 10.46 -3.80 13.62
N ILE A 166 9.80 -4.21 14.69
CA ILE A 166 8.93 -5.40 14.69
C ILE A 166 7.80 -5.23 13.67
N ILE A 167 7.07 -4.12 13.72
CA ILE A 167 5.93 -3.91 12.82
C ILE A 167 6.37 -3.73 11.36
N SER A 168 7.50 -3.05 11.12
CA SER A 168 8.08 -2.94 9.77
C SER A 168 8.43 -4.30 9.17
N SER A 169 8.88 -5.26 9.99
CA SER A 169 9.22 -6.60 9.54
C SER A 169 8.01 -7.48 9.18
N MET A 170 6.81 -7.04 9.53
CA MET A 170 5.57 -7.80 9.28
C MET A 170 4.92 -7.53 7.93
N ASP A 171 5.42 -6.55 7.16
CA ASP A 171 4.89 -6.16 5.84
C ASP A 171 3.39 -5.86 5.86
N LEU A 172 2.91 -5.20 6.93
CA LEU A 172 1.52 -4.79 7.00
C LEU A 172 1.21 -3.76 5.91
N LEU A 173 0.14 -4.00 5.16
CA LEU A 173 -0.30 -3.13 4.06
C LEU A 173 -0.68 -1.74 4.56
N THR A 174 -1.36 -1.69 5.71
CA THR A 174 -1.80 -0.44 6.33
C THR A 174 -0.66 0.33 7.00
N TYR A 175 0.53 -0.26 7.14
CA TYR A 175 1.72 0.42 7.68
C TYR A 175 2.53 1.11 6.58
N LYS A 176 2.36 0.73 5.31
CA LYS A 176 3.04 1.36 4.18
C LYS A 176 2.68 2.83 4.05
N PRO A 177 3.64 3.70 3.65
CA PRO A 177 3.36 5.10 3.30
C PRO A 177 2.34 5.19 2.15
N VAL A 178 1.43 6.15 2.24
CA VAL A 178 0.42 6.42 1.20
C VAL A 178 0.48 7.86 0.77
N ILE A 179 0.47 8.10 -0.54
CA ILE A 179 0.27 9.40 -1.16
C ILE A 179 -1.10 9.38 -1.84
N TYR A 180 -1.98 10.30 -1.49
CA TYR A 180 -3.27 10.46 -2.15
C TYR A 180 -3.14 11.42 -3.32
N VAL A 181 -3.65 11.02 -4.48
CA VAL A 181 -3.68 11.83 -5.71
C VAL A 181 -5.13 12.02 -6.12
N ALA A 182 -5.62 13.26 -6.02
CA ALA A 182 -6.95 13.60 -6.51
C ALA A 182 -6.93 13.67 -8.03
N ASN A 183 -7.68 12.80 -8.69
CA ASN A 183 -7.92 12.86 -10.12
C ASN A 183 -9.14 13.77 -10.37
N VAL A 184 -8.88 14.97 -10.91
CA VAL A 184 -9.86 16.03 -11.13
C VAL A 184 -10.07 16.26 -12.63
N SER A 185 -11.18 16.93 -13.00
CA SER A 185 -11.37 17.42 -14.38
C SER A 185 -10.39 18.53 -14.70
N GLU A 186 -10.21 18.81 -16.00
CA GLU A 186 -9.37 19.91 -16.48
C GLU A 186 -10.11 21.27 -16.48
N ASP A 187 -11.40 21.32 -16.10
CA ASP A 187 -12.28 22.50 -16.11
C ASP A 187 -12.19 23.32 -14.82
#